data_f27c103e7de7cd72275f350c437934f1
#
_entry.id   f27c103e7de7cd72275f350c437934f1
#
_cell.length_a   1.000
_cell.length_b   1.000
_cell.length_c   1.000
_cell.angle_alpha   90.00
_cell.angle_beta   90.00
_cell.angle_gamma   90.00
#
_symmetry.space_group_name_H-M   'P 1'
#
loop_
_entity.id
_entity.type
_entity.pdbx_description
1 polymer ?
#
loop_
_entity_poly.entity_id
_entity_poly.type
_entity_poly.pdbx_seq_one_letter_code
_entity_poly.pdbx_strand_id
1 'polypeptide(L)'
;MQTSEQHSYGIRSTTEVQKLAAEALGTFILVLLGCGAAVATGADVTATGLTFGITVLIGVYAFGRISGGHFNPAVTVGAAVGGRFPWKQVPAYVITQVIAAIVAALVLFVTLQGVGLDGFTTTHHMGQNGYGDHSATHLAWWAAFLIELVLTAIFVLVILGVTDERNEHPALAPLAIGFALSAIHFVAIPLTGTSVNPARSIGPALFAGDGDHIVQLWLFILAPLAGGAIGGLVYPLLFGHATEPVPGSGXXXXVPGYGAPDSFQQQWNQDDATTITPPLNTSAVDETTHRGTGSTTGSTAGSTAGSTADPGAQPRIIQDGWEWDYAAQQWKPLQ
;
A
#
# COMPACT_ATOMS: atom_id res chain seq x y z
N MET A 1 -33.43 -37.71 0.90
CA MET A 1 -32.37 -37.13 1.72
C MET A 1 -31.21 -36.77 0.81
N GLN A 2 -31.19 -35.51 0.34
CA GLN A 2 -30.05 -34.97 -0.39
C GLN A 2 -29.27 -34.09 0.59
N THR A 3 -28.08 -34.55 0.93
CA THR A 3 -27.15 -33.78 1.74
C THR A 3 -26.60 -32.66 0.87
N SER A 4 -26.99 -31.43 1.17
CA SER A 4 -26.41 -30.26 0.55
C SER A 4 -24.97 -30.15 1.03
N GLU A 5 -24.02 -30.46 0.19
CA GLU A 5 -22.61 -30.11 0.42
C GLU A 5 -22.48 -28.61 0.33
N GLN A 6 -22.46 -27.94 1.47
CA GLN A 6 -22.05 -26.55 1.55
C GLN A 6 -20.56 -26.49 1.23
N HIS A 7 -20.23 -26.05 0.03
CA HIS A 7 -18.86 -25.70 -0.31
C HIS A 7 -18.49 -24.42 0.47
N SER A 8 -17.88 -24.64 1.61
CA SER A 8 -17.23 -23.55 2.33
C SER A 8 -15.99 -23.14 1.53
N TYR A 9 -16.07 -22.04 0.83
CA TYR A 9 -14.88 -21.37 0.30
C TYR A 9 -14.13 -20.79 1.49
N GLY A 10 -13.31 -21.61 2.14
CA GLY A 10 -12.42 -21.14 3.20
C GLY A 10 -11.41 -20.19 2.61
N ILE A 11 -11.37 -18.97 3.13
CA ILE A 11 -10.32 -18.00 2.78
C ILE A 11 -8.98 -18.65 3.16
N ARG A 12 -8.20 -19.06 2.18
CA ARG A 12 -6.88 -19.64 2.42
C ARG A 12 -5.93 -18.54 2.87
N SER A 13 -5.45 -18.64 4.09
CA SER A 13 -4.38 -17.74 4.57
C SER A 13 -3.18 -17.81 3.63
N THR A 14 -2.56 -16.66 3.39
CA THR A 14 -1.37 -16.58 2.55
C THR A 14 -0.24 -17.43 3.15
N THR A 15 0.38 -18.24 2.31
CA THR A 15 1.52 -19.07 2.75
C THR A 15 2.80 -18.21 2.85
N GLU A 16 3.77 -18.70 3.62
CA GLU A 16 5.06 -18.03 3.73
C GLU A 16 5.74 -17.90 2.36
N VAL A 17 5.60 -18.92 1.50
CA VAL A 17 6.15 -18.88 0.13
C VAL A 17 5.50 -17.75 -0.68
N GLN A 18 4.19 -17.58 -0.58
CA GLN A 18 3.49 -16.48 -1.28
C GLN A 18 3.96 -15.11 -0.78
N LYS A 19 4.14 -14.95 0.53
CA LYS A 19 4.65 -13.71 1.11
C LYS A 19 6.06 -13.39 0.60
N LEU A 20 6.96 -14.37 0.63
CA LEU A 20 8.33 -14.17 0.16
C LEU A 20 8.36 -13.89 -1.35
N ALA A 21 7.53 -14.58 -2.14
CA ALA A 21 7.42 -14.30 -3.59
C ALA A 21 6.93 -12.87 -3.84
N ALA A 22 5.96 -12.39 -3.07
CA ALA A 22 5.46 -11.02 -3.17
C ALA A 22 6.56 -9.99 -2.81
N GLU A 23 7.32 -10.26 -1.73
CA GLU A 23 8.46 -9.40 -1.36
C GLU A 23 9.54 -9.41 -2.44
N ALA A 24 9.84 -10.58 -3.01
CA ALA A 24 10.82 -10.70 -4.09
C ALA A 24 10.39 -9.88 -5.32
N LEU A 25 9.13 -10.03 -5.76
CA LEU A 25 8.63 -9.32 -6.94
C LEU A 25 8.59 -7.80 -6.69
N GLY A 26 8.09 -7.37 -5.54
CA GLY A 26 8.02 -5.95 -5.22
C GLY A 26 9.40 -5.31 -5.13
N THR A 27 10.35 -5.98 -4.47
CA THR A 27 11.73 -5.48 -4.38
C THR A 27 12.41 -5.47 -5.77
N PHE A 28 12.19 -6.51 -6.56
CA PHE A 28 12.71 -6.60 -7.93
C PHE A 28 12.20 -5.41 -8.76
N ILE A 29 10.89 -5.15 -8.74
CA ILE A 29 10.27 -4.04 -9.48
C ILE A 29 10.86 -2.70 -9.01
N LEU A 30 10.95 -2.52 -7.69
CA LEU A 30 11.48 -1.28 -7.11
C LEU A 30 12.89 -1.00 -7.60
N VAL A 31 13.78 -1.99 -7.52
CA VAL A 31 15.20 -1.80 -7.87
C VAL A 31 15.37 -1.70 -9.39
N LEU A 32 14.73 -2.58 -10.16
CA LEU A 32 14.87 -2.57 -11.62
C LEU A 32 14.39 -1.25 -12.22
N LEU A 33 13.20 -0.81 -11.85
CA LEU A 33 12.62 0.39 -12.45
C LEU A 33 13.20 1.67 -11.82
N GLY A 34 13.37 1.70 -10.49
CA GLY A 34 13.89 2.89 -9.82
C GLY A 34 15.34 3.20 -10.19
N CYS A 35 16.21 2.19 -10.10
CA CYS A 35 17.61 2.36 -10.51
C CYS A 35 17.72 2.47 -12.04
N GLY A 36 16.85 1.76 -12.79
CA GLY A 36 16.77 1.90 -14.23
C GLY A 36 16.42 3.33 -14.66
N ALA A 37 15.48 3.98 -13.95
CA ALA A 37 15.15 5.38 -14.22
C ALA A 37 16.36 6.29 -13.94
N ALA A 38 17.07 6.06 -12.83
CA ALA A 38 18.28 6.83 -12.54
C ALA A 38 19.30 6.73 -13.67
N VAL A 39 19.52 5.52 -14.19
CA VAL A 39 20.45 5.28 -15.29
C VAL A 39 19.93 5.96 -16.57
N ALA A 40 18.66 5.74 -16.92
CA ALA A 40 18.09 6.18 -18.19
C ALA A 40 17.97 7.70 -18.28
N THR A 41 17.82 8.39 -17.15
CA THR A 41 17.60 9.85 -17.12
C THR A 41 18.81 10.63 -16.63
N GLY A 42 19.97 9.96 -16.42
CA GLY A 42 21.14 10.61 -15.86
C GLY A 42 20.91 11.12 -14.44
N ALA A 43 20.17 10.37 -13.66
CA ALA A 43 19.80 10.68 -12.28
C ALA A 43 19.00 12.00 -12.15
N ASP A 44 18.17 12.32 -13.17
CA ASP A 44 17.24 13.43 -13.03
C ASP A 44 16.39 13.22 -11.77
N VAL A 45 16.39 14.25 -10.91
CA VAL A 45 15.80 14.17 -9.57
C VAL A 45 14.30 13.87 -9.64
N THR A 46 13.60 14.56 -10.55
CA THR A 46 12.14 14.41 -10.67
C THR A 46 11.76 13.05 -11.23
N ALA A 47 12.36 12.68 -12.37
CA ALA A 47 12.04 11.42 -13.03
C ALA A 47 12.40 10.22 -12.15
N THR A 48 13.59 10.24 -11.57
CA THR A 48 14.06 9.16 -10.69
C THR A 48 13.21 9.08 -9.43
N GLY A 49 12.99 10.23 -8.77
CA GLY A 49 12.24 10.27 -7.52
C GLY A 49 10.79 9.83 -7.67
N LEU A 50 10.13 10.30 -8.76
CA LEU A 50 8.76 9.84 -9.05
C LEU A 50 8.73 8.34 -9.35
N THR A 51 9.71 7.83 -10.11
CA THR A 51 9.73 6.40 -10.44
C THR A 51 9.86 5.56 -9.17
N PHE A 52 10.78 5.88 -8.26
CA PHE A 52 10.89 5.14 -6.99
C PHE A 52 9.59 5.16 -6.21
N GLY A 53 8.93 6.31 -6.09
CA GLY A 53 7.65 6.39 -5.39
C GLY A 53 6.55 5.59 -6.08
N ILE A 54 6.46 5.68 -7.42
CA ILE A 54 5.47 4.93 -8.20
C ILE A 54 5.71 3.42 -8.07
N THR A 55 6.97 2.96 -8.07
CA THR A 55 7.24 1.52 -7.92
C THR A 55 6.75 0.98 -6.58
N VAL A 56 6.95 1.72 -5.47
CA VAL A 56 6.42 1.31 -4.18
C VAL A 56 4.89 1.36 -4.18
N LEU A 57 4.31 2.43 -4.73
CA LEU A 57 2.87 2.59 -4.82
C LEU A 57 2.23 1.37 -5.52
N ILE A 58 2.68 1.04 -6.72
CA ILE A 58 2.13 -0.09 -7.48
C ILE A 58 2.45 -1.43 -6.80
N GLY A 59 3.63 -1.55 -6.21
CA GLY A 59 4.03 -2.75 -5.47
C GLY A 59 3.13 -3.02 -4.27
N VAL A 60 2.81 -1.98 -3.49
CA VAL A 60 1.94 -2.13 -2.31
C VAL A 60 0.51 -2.42 -2.75
N TYR A 61 -0.01 -1.77 -3.79
CA TYR A 61 -1.34 -2.10 -4.33
C TYR A 61 -1.39 -3.55 -4.83
N ALA A 62 -0.36 -4.02 -5.53
CA ALA A 62 -0.36 -5.35 -6.12
C ALA A 62 -0.13 -6.46 -5.08
N PHE A 63 0.80 -6.25 -4.16
CA PHE A 63 1.33 -7.31 -3.31
C PHE A 63 1.15 -7.06 -1.81
N GLY A 64 0.73 -5.86 -1.39
CA GLY A 64 0.63 -5.51 0.03
C GLY A 64 -0.29 -6.45 0.81
N ARG A 65 -1.41 -6.85 0.22
CA ARG A 65 -2.36 -7.79 0.83
C ARG A 65 -1.77 -9.20 1.05
N ILE A 66 -0.64 -9.52 0.36
CA ILE A 66 -0.02 -10.85 0.45
C ILE A 66 1.08 -10.85 1.52
N SER A 67 1.98 -9.85 1.48
CA SER A 67 3.19 -9.84 2.31
C SER A 67 3.27 -8.68 3.30
N GLY A 68 2.42 -7.68 3.16
CA GLY A 68 2.58 -6.40 3.83
C GLY A 68 3.26 -5.35 2.94
N GLY A 69 3.93 -5.79 1.86
CA GLY A 69 4.52 -4.86 0.88
C GLY A 69 5.70 -4.07 1.42
N HIS A 70 6.62 -4.72 2.12
CA HIS A 70 7.77 -4.05 2.73
C HIS A 70 8.82 -3.64 1.68
N PHE A 71 9.29 -4.59 0.86
CA PHE A 71 10.27 -4.41 -0.22
C PHE A 71 11.57 -3.72 0.23
N ASN A 72 11.87 -3.76 1.54
CA ASN A 72 12.90 -2.92 2.16
C ASN A 72 13.26 -3.49 3.53
N PRO A 73 14.54 -3.88 3.77
CA PRO A 73 14.95 -4.36 5.08
C PRO A 73 14.72 -3.36 6.23
N ALA A 74 14.89 -2.04 5.97
CA ALA A 74 14.70 -1.04 7.01
C ALA A 74 13.21 -0.92 7.40
N VAL A 75 12.29 -1.02 6.42
CA VAL A 75 10.85 -1.07 6.68
C VAL A 75 10.50 -2.34 7.46
N THR A 76 11.06 -3.49 7.06
CA THR A 76 10.81 -4.77 7.73
C THR A 76 11.24 -4.72 9.20
N VAL A 77 12.44 -4.20 9.47
CA VAL A 77 12.96 -4.04 10.84
C VAL A 77 12.11 -3.01 11.60
N GLY A 78 11.82 -1.88 10.98
CA GLY A 78 11.00 -0.83 11.61
C GLY A 78 9.60 -1.32 12.00
N ALA A 79 8.96 -2.09 11.11
CA ALA A 79 7.66 -2.71 11.39
C ALA A 79 7.76 -3.70 12.56
N ALA A 80 8.85 -4.47 12.64
CA ALA A 80 9.07 -5.42 13.74
C ALA A 80 9.31 -4.67 15.07
N VAL A 81 10.10 -3.59 15.04
CA VAL A 81 10.35 -2.75 16.22
C VAL A 81 9.04 -2.10 16.69
N GLY A 82 8.23 -1.63 15.75
CA GLY A 82 6.91 -1.03 16.05
C GLY A 82 5.82 -2.02 16.45
N GLY A 83 6.17 -3.32 16.56
CA GLY A 83 5.21 -4.35 16.98
C GLY A 83 4.23 -4.78 15.89
N ARG A 84 4.43 -4.34 14.65
CA ARG A 84 3.52 -4.59 13.53
C ARG A 84 3.95 -5.77 12.66
N PHE A 85 5.10 -6.40 12.95
CA PHE A 85 5.63 -7.52 12.16
C PHE A 85 6.39 -8.51 13.07
N PRO A 86 6.18 -9.83 12.91
CA PRO A 86 6.83 -10.78 13.81
C PRO A 86 8.32 -10.94 13.50
N TRP A 87 9.14 -10.82 14.54
CA TRP A 87 10.61 -10.92 14.44
C TRP A 87 11.09 -12.21 13.76
N LYS A 88 10.35 -13.32 13.92
CA LYS A 88 10.70 -14.61 13.31
C LYS A 88 10.73 -14.56 11.78
N GLN A 89 9.93 -13.68 11.17
CA GLN A 89 9.86 -13.55 9.71
C GLN A 89 10.89 -12.55 9.15
N VAL A 90 11.47 -11.69 9.99
CA VAL A 90 12.40 -10.63 9.55
C VAL A 90 13.56 -11.21 8.74
N PRO A 91 14.30 -12.26 9.19
CA PRO A 91 15.44 -12.75 8.40
C PRO A 91 15.03 -13.24 7.01
N ALA A 92 13.92 -13.95 6.89
CA ALA A 92 13.47 -14.47 5.59
C ALA A 92 13.12 -13.33 4.63
N TYR A 93 12.43 -12.29 5.12
CA TYR A 93 12.10 -11.09 4.33
C TYR A 93 13.37 -10.39 3.87
N VAL A 94 14.28 -10.09 4.79
CA VAL A 94 15.53 -9.37 4.48
C VAL A 94 16.36 -10.12 3.42
N ILE A 95 16.53 -11.42 3.60
CA ILE A 95 17.28 -12.25 2.65
C ILE A 95 16.62 -12.21 1.28
N THR A 96 15.29 -12.39 1.23
CA THR A 96 14.52 -12.37 -0.02
C THR A 96 14.66 -11.03 -0.73
N GLN A 97 14.50 -9.92 0.01
CA GLN A 97 14.62 -8.56 -0.52
C GLN A 97 16.04 -8.31 -1.11
N VAL A 98 17.08 -8.72 -0.38
CA VAL A 98 18.47 -8.53 -0.85
C VAL A 98 18.72 -9.36 -2.12
N ILE A 99 18.30 -10.63 -2.15
CA ILE A 99 18.48 -11.49 -3.33
C ILE A 99 17.72 -10.87 -4.52
N ALA A 100 16.47 -10.43 -4.33
CA ALA A 100 15.67 -9.84 -5.39
C ALA A 100 16.30 -8.55 -5.93
N ALA A 101 16.86 -7.72 -5.05
CA ALA A 101 17.57 -6.51 -5.45
C ALA A 101 18.81 -6.82 -6.29
N ILE A 102 19.58 -7.85 -5.90
CA ILE A 102 20.76 -8.29 -6.66
C ILE A 102 20.33 -8.80 -8.05
N VAL A 103 19.27 -9.60 -8.12
CA VAL A 103 18.75 -10.10 -9.41
C VAL A 103 18.26 -8.93 -10.29
N ALA A 104 17.57 -7.96 -9.70
CA ALA A 104 17.11 -6.77 -10.44
C ALA A 104 18.30 -5.98 -11.01
N ALA A 105 19.30 -5.75 -10.18
CA ALA A 105 20.52 -5.03 -10.60
C ALA A 105 21.30 -5.82 -11.68
N LEU A 106 21.34 -7.15 -11.57
CA LEU A 106 21.95 -8.01 -12.59
C LEU A 106 21.20 -7.88 -13.92
N VAL A 107 19.86 -7.90 -13.91
CA VAL A 107 19.05 -7.72 -15.12
C VAL A 107 19.35 -6.35 -15.75
N LEU A 108 19.39 -5.30 -14.94
CA LEU A 108 19.71 -3.95 -15.41
C LEU A 108 21.13 -3.93 -16.01
N PHE A 109 22.13 -4.48 -15.31
CA PHE A 109 23.51 -4.55 -15.76
C PHE A 109 23.64 -5.27 -17.10
N VAL A 110 23.02 -6.45 -17.25
CA VAL A 110 23.05 -7.23 -18.49
C VAL A 110 22.37 -6.45 -19.64
N THR A 111 21.25 -5.79 -19.34
CA THR A 111 20.54 -4.96 -20.33
C THR A 111 21.44 -3.82 -20.83
N LEU A 112 22.15 -3.17 -19.93
CA LEU A 112 23.04 -2.06 -20.29
C LEU A 112 24.22 -2.49 -21.14
N GLN A 113 24.70 -3.75 -21.02
CA GLN A 113 25.74 -4.29 -21.92
C GLN A 113 25.24 -4.32 -23.38
N GLY A 114 23.93 -4.41 -23.61
CA GLY A 114 23.35 -4.43 -24.95
C GLY A 114 23.12 -3.06 -25.58
N VAL A 115 23.34 -1.98 -24.85
CA VAL A 115 23.04 -0.63 -25.36
C VAL A 115 24.05 -0.18 -26.40
N GLY A 116 25.29 -0.66 -26.34
CA GLY A 116 26.30 -0.38 -27.38
C GLY A 116 26.76 1.07 -27.45
N LEU A 117 26.53 1.83 -26.43
CA LEU A 117 26.99 3.23 -26.34
C LEU A 117 28.23 3.28 -25.47
N ASP A 118 29.31 3.74 -26.07
CA ASP A 118 30.62 3.80 -25.40
C ASP A 118 30.61 4.61 -24.11
N GLY A 119 29.63 5.43 -23.91
CA GLY A 119 29.52 6.20 -22.67
C GLY A 119 28.63 5.60 -21.61
N PHE A 120 27.77 4.62 -22.00
CA PHE A 120 26.84 4.01 -21.05
C PHE A 120 27.47 2.83 -20.34
N THR A 121 28.46 2.23 -21.03
CA THR A 121 28.94 0.97 -20.57
C THR A 121 29.91 1.03 -19.51
N THR A 122 30.42 2.13 -19.29
CA THR A 122 31.57 1.94 -18.56
C THR A 122 31.42 2.29 -17.22
N THR A 123 30.26 2.64 -16.93
CA THR A 123 30.59 3.01 -15.83
C THR A 123 29.65 3.12 -14.90
N HIS A 124 29.61 2.26 -14.36
CA HIS A 124 29.60 2.63 -13.03
C HIS A 124 28.32 3.39 -12.60
N HIS A 125 27.38 3.60 -13.50
CA HIS A 125 26.11 4.24 -13.15
C HIS A 125 25.00 3.19 -13.14
N MET A 126 24.87 2.51 -12.02
CA MET A 126 23.80 1.52 -11.78
C MET A 126 22.69 2.09 -10.89
N GLY A 127 22.67 3.42 -10.70
CA GLY A 127 21.78 4.04 -9.71
C GLY A 127 22.20 3.75 -8.29
N GLN A 128 23.48 3.48 -8.08
CA GLN A 128 24.06 3.17 -6.76
C GLN A 128 24.09 4.41 -5.86
N ASN A 129 24.25 4.17 -4.59
CA ASN A 129 24.39 5.21 -3.57
C ASN A 129 25.86 5.52 -3.28
N GLY A 130 26.12 6.75 -2.84
CA GLY A 130 27.48 7.15 -2.49
C GLY A 130 27.52 8.39 -1.61
N TYR A 131 28.69 8.62 -1.01
CA TYR A 131 28.99 9.84 -0.27
C TYR A 131 30.43 10.26 -0.58
N GLY A 132 30.85 11.43 -0.11
CA GLY A 132 32.17 11.97 -0.46
C GLY A 132 32.29 12.16 -1.97
N ASP A 133 33.36 11.68 -2.55
CA ASP A 133 33.61 11.85 -3.99
C ASP A 133 32.63 11.06 -4.87
N HIS A 134 31.81 10.18 -4.28
CA HIS A 134 30.78 9.41 -4.98
C HIS A 134 29.38 10.03 -4.82
N SER A 135 29.31 11.28 -4.35
CA SER A 135 28.08 12.04 -4.22
C SER A 135 28.18 13.31 -5.07
N ALA A 136 27.08 13.71 -5.68
CA ALA A 136 27.05 14.92 -6.52
C ALA A 136 27.42 16.19 -5.74
N THR A 137 27.22 16.17 -4.42
CA THR A 137 27.49 17.30 -3.53
C THR A 137 28.73 17.11 -2.68
N HIS A 138 29.50 16.05 -2.91
CA HIS A 138 30.65 15.66 -2.09
C HIS A 138 30.30 15.58 -0.60
N LEU A 139 29.11 15.07 -0.29
CA LEU A 139 28.57 15.07 1.07
C LEU A 139 29.43 14.23 2.02
N ALA A 140 29.85 14.80 3.14
CA ALA A 140 30.64 14.08 4.15
C ALA A 140 29.86 12.87 4.72
N TRP A 141 30.59 11.81 5.05
CA TRP A 141 29.98 10.55 5.51
C TRP A 141 29.01 10.73 6.70
N TRP A 142 29.36 11.59 7.66
CA TRP A 142 28.47 11.78 8.83
C TRP A 142 27.16 12.47 8.46
N ALA A 143 27.20 13.38 7.48
CA ALA A 143 25.99 14.04 7.00
C ALA A 143 25.15 13.08 6.14
N ALA A 144 25.81 12.23 5.35
CA ALA A 144 25.15 11.15 4.61
C ALA A 144 24.46 10.17 5.58
N PHE A 145 25.14 9.80 6.66
CA PHE A 145 24.57 8.92 7.69
C PHE A 145 23.33 9.59 8.32
N LEU A 146 23.46 10.85 8.71
CA LEU A 146 22.37 11.59 9.37
C LEU A 146 21.13 11.69 8.46
N ILE A 147 21.31 12.09 7.20
CA ILE A 147 20.16 12.28 6.30
C ILE A 147 19.48 10.94 5.98
N GLU A 148 20.26 9.88 5.72
CA GLU A 148 19.70 8.55 5.47
C GLU A 148 18.91 8.02 6.69
N LEU A 149 19.47 8.21 7.90
CA LEU A 149 18.81 7.82 9.15
C LEU A 149 17.49 8.57 9.33
N VAL A 150 17.50 9.91 9.20
CA VAL A 150 16.32 10.75 9.43
C VAL A 150 15.24 10.46 8.40
N LEU A 151 15.61 10.39 7.11
CA LEU A 151 14.63 10.15 6.04
C LEU A 151 14.03 8.76 6.14
N THR A 152 14.83 7.75 6.56
CA THR A 152 14.29 6.41 6.78
C THR A 152 13.35 6.38 7.99
N ALA A 153 13.69 7.08 9.06
CA ALA A 153 12.81 7.17 10.24
C ALA A 153 11.46 7.80 9.86
N ILE A 154 11.49 8.88 9.11
CA ILE A 154 10.27 9.55 8.59
C ILE A 154 9.49 8.57 7.70
N PHE A 155 10.16 7.87 6.79
CA PHE A 155 9.51 6.95 5.85
C PHE A 155 8.78 5.82 6.60
N VAL A 156 9.47 5.17 7.54
CA VAL A 156 8.88 4.09 8.34
C VAL A 156 7.72 4.62 9.20
N LEU A 157 7.89 5.80 9.82
CA LEU A 157 6.82 6.40 10.62
C LEU A 157 5.57 6.69 9.77
N VAL A 158 5.76 7.21 8.54
CA VAL A 158 4.64 7.42 7.60
C VAL A 158 3.98 6.09 7.26
N ILE A 159 4.77 5.07 6.90
CA ILE A 159 4.23 3.74 6.57
C ILE A 159 3.36 3.22 7.71
N LEU A 160 3.90 3.19 8.94
CA LEU A 160 3.19 2.66 10.10
C LEU A 160 1.93 3.48 10.41
N GLY A 161 2.00 4.80 10.24
CA GLY A 161 0.86 5.68 10.47
C GLY A 161 -0.28 5.48 9.47
N VAL A 162 0.06 5.39 8.16
CA VAL A 162 -0.99 5.25 7.14
C VAL A 162 -1.52 3.81 7.04
N THR A 163 -0.81 2.83 7.59
CA THR A 163 -1.27 1.44 7.68
C THR A 163 -1.79 1.10 9.07
N ASP A 164 -1.95 2.08 9.95
CA ASP A 164 -2.55 1.89 11.27
C ASP A 164 -4.01 1.43 11.12
N GLU A 165 -4.43 0.52 11.98
CA GLU A 165 -5.78 -0.05 11.95
C GLU A 165 -6.88 1.01 12.14
N ARG A 166 -6.51 2.17 12.73
CA ARG A 166 -7.42 3.30 12.94
C ARG A 166 -7.47 4.26 11.75
N ASN A 167 -6.70 3.99 10.69
CA ASN A 167 -6.74 4.82 9.49
C ASN A 167 -8.09 4.63 8.80
N GLU A 168 -8.82 5.72 8.64
CA GLU A 168 -10.15 5.71 8.02
C GLU A 168 -10.11 5.52 6.51
N HIS A 169 -8.93 5.66 5.90
CA HIS A 169 -8.76 5.58 4.45
C HIS A 169 -7.62 4.65 4.07
N PRO A 170 -7.66 3.38 4.50
CA PRO A 170 -6.54 2.45 4.25
C PRO A 170 -6.27 2.23 2.76
N ALA A 171 -7.29 2.36 1.90
CA ALA A 171 -7.12 2.24 0.45
C ALA A 171 -6.18 3.31 -0.13
N LEU A 172 -5.99 4.45 0.56
CA LEU A 172 -5.07 5.50 0.13
C LEU A 172 -3.65 5.33 0.68
N ALA A 173 -3.43 4.36 1.58
CA ALA A 173 -2.11 4.14 2.18
C ALA A 173 -1.00 3.93 1.13
N PRO A 174 -1.20 3.10 0.08
CA PRO A 174 -0.13 2.95 -0.92
C PRO A 174 0.21 4.25 -1.64
N LEU A 175 -0.78 5.11 -1.87
CA LEU A 175 -0.57 6.42 -2.49
C LEU A 175 0.29 7.31 -1.59
N ALA A 176 -0.06 7.38 -0.30
CA ALA A 176 0.71 8.17 0.67
C ALA A 176 2.15 7.66 0.80
N ILE A 177 2.35 6.33 0.84
CA ILE A 177 3.67 5.71 0.93
C ILE A 177 4.51 6.05 -0.31
N GLY A 178 3.92 5.91 -1.49
CA GLY A 178 4.62 6.22 -2.75
C GLY A 178 5.04 7.68 -2.82
N PHE A 179 4.14 8.61 -2.51
CA PHE A 179 4.47 10.04 -2.51
C PHE A 179 5.48 10.41 -1.42
N ALA A 180 5.43 9.77 -0.26
CA ALA A 180 6.45 9.99 0.78
C ALA A 180 7.83 9.57 0.25
N LEU A 181 7.92 8.43 -0.43
CA LEU A 181 9.19 7.99 -1.01
C LEU A 181 9.66 8.95 -2.11
N SER A 182 8.75 9.45 -2.97
CA SER A 182 9.11 10.46 -3.98
C SER A 182 9.67 11.72 -3.34
N ALA A 183 9.00 12.23 -2.30
CA ALA A 183 9.44 13.43 -1.59
C ALA A 183 10.83 13.25 -0.98
N ILE A 184 11.09 12.08 -0.38
CA ILE A 184 12.39 11.70 0.16
C ILE A 184 13.45 11.70 -0.94
N HIS A 185 13.11 11.14 -2.10
CA HIS A 185 14.04 11.09 -3.24
C HIS A 185 14.37 12.49 -3.78
N PHE A 186 13.39 13.40 -3.84
CA PHE A 186 13.63 14.78 -4.27
C PHE A 186 14.67 15.48 -3.39
N VAL A 187 14.69 15.15 -2.10
CA VAL A 187 15.67 15.73 -1.16
C VAL A 187 17.04 15.05 -1.28
N ALA A 188 17.07 13.72 -1.36
CA ALA A 188 18.30 12.99 -1.10
C ALA A 188 19.03 12.47 -2.35
N ILE A 189 18.40 12.52 -3.55
CA ILE A 189 19.11 12.11 -4.78
C ILE A 189 20.41 12.90 -4.94
N PRO A 190 20.41 14.25 -4.83
CA PRO A 190 21.67 14.98 -4.98
C PRO A 190 22.69 14.71 -3.87
N LEU A 191 22.24 14.22 -2.70
CA LEU A 191 23.07 14.06 -1.52
C LEU A 191 23.75 12.71 -1.46
N THR A 192 22.97 11.63 -1.65
CA THR A 192 23.44 10.25 -1.48
C THR A 192 23.00 9.32 -2.60
N GLY A 193 22.21 9.82 -3.55
CA GLY A 193 21.47 8.97 -4.48
C GLY A 193 20.25 8.32 -3.83
N THR A 194 19.90 8.68 -2.64
CA THR A 194 18.78 8.18 -1.80
C THR A 194 18.79 6.67 -1.62
N SER A 195 19.19 6.21 -0.47
CA SER A 195 19.03 4.80 -0.10
C SER A 195 17.67 4.54 0.54
N VAL A 196 17.54 4.87 1.80
CA VAL A 196 16.46 4.54 2.74
C VAL A 196 16.06 3.07 2.70
N ASN A 197 16.89 2.23 2.07
CA ASN A 197 16.57 0.82 1.78
C ASN A 197 17.88 0.04 1.57
N PRO A 198 18.34 -0.78 2.52
CA PRO A 198 19.58 -1.53 2.35
C PRO A 198 19.60 -2.45 1.11
N ALA A 199 18.48 -3.10 0.78
CA ALA A 199 18.44 -3.99 -0.40
C ALA A 199 18.64 -3.18 -1.69
N ARG A 200 17.98 -2.01 -1.79
CA ARG A 200 18.11 -1.09 -2.93
C ARG A 200 19.54 -0.57 -3.09
N SER A 201 20.31 -0.50 -2.01
CA SER A 201 21.72 -0.07 -2.08
C SER A 201 22.64 -1.22 -2.44
N ILE A 202 22.45 -2.41 -1.86
CA ILE A 202 23.30 -3.57 -2.08
C ILE A 202 23.26 -4.00 -3.56
N GLY A 203 22.08 -4.12 -4.15
CA GLY A 203 21.94 -4.62 -5.52
C GLY A 203 22.84 -3.88 -6.51
N PRO A 204 22.59 -2.56 -6.72
CA PRO A 204 23.39 -1.79 -7.69
C PRO A 204 24.88 -1.67 -7.34
N ALA A 205 25.23 -1.58 -6.06
CA ALA A 205 26.64 -1.45 -5.65
C ALA A 205 27.52 -2.62 -6.13
N LEU A 206 26.92 -3.82 -6.23
CA LEU A 206 27.67 -5.01 -6.70
C LEU A 206 28.02 -4.93 -8.18
N PHE A 207 27.38 -4.08 -8.96
CA PHE A 207 27.58 -3.96 -10.39
C PHE A 207 28.07 -2.56 -10.81
N ALA A 208 28.41 -1.72 -9.84
CA ALA A 208 28.81 -0.32 -10.08
C ALA A 208 30.22 -0.17 -10.70
N GLY A 209 30.98 -1.24 -10.80
CA GLY A 209 32.26 -1.26 -11.53
C GLY A 209 33.49 -0.92 -10.70
N ASP A 210 33.34 -0.25 -9.57
CA ASP A 210 34.46 -0.02 -8.65
C ASP A 210 34.11 -0.57 -7.27
N GLY A 211 35.12 -0.77 -6.46
CA GLY A 211 34.98 -1.33 -5.12
C GLY A 211 34.51 -0.33 -4.07
N ASP A 212 34.53 0.95 -4.38
CA ASP A 212 34.28 1.99 -3.38
C ASP A 212 32.83 2.01 -2.94
N HIS A 213 31.90 1.79 -3.86
CA HIS A 213 30.47 1.70 -3.51
C HIS A 213 30.20 0.51 -2.59
N ILE A 214 30.93 -0.60 -2.77
CA ILE A 214 30.81 -1.77 -1.88
C ILE A 214 31.33 -1.40 -0.48
N VAL A 215 32.47 -0.71 -0.42
CA VAL A 215 33.04 -0.26 0.86
C VAL A 215 32.08 0.71 1.56
N GLN A 216 31.37 1.57 0.79
CA GLN A 216 30.44 2.53 1.36
C GLN A 216 29.11 1.91 1.81
N LEU A 217 28.80 0.65 1.48
CA LEU A 217 27.54 -0.02 1.84
C LEU A 217 27.28 -0.03 3.34
N TRP A 218 28.33 -0.03 4.18
CA TRP A 218 28.13 -0.01 5.64
C TRP A 218 27.18 1.12 6.05
N LEU A 219 27.34 2.30 5.45
CA LEU A 219 26.51 3.46 5.77
C LEU A 219 25.06 3.23 5.30
N PHE A 220 24.88 2.76 4.06
CA PHE A 220 23.57 2.56 3.44
C PHE A 220 22.84 1.31 3.96
N ILE A 221 23.50 0.56 4.85
CA ILE A 221 22.88 -0.52 5.63
C ILE A 221 22.53 0.00 7.03
N LEU A 222 23.53 0.55 7.75
CA LEU A 222 23.34 0.89 9.16
C LEU A 222 22.44 2.09 9.35
N ALA A 223 22.59 3.15 8.54
CA ALA A 223 21.78 4.36 8.71
C ALA A 223 20.28 4.09 8.45
N PRO A 224 19.91 3.42 7.31
CA PRO A 224 18.50 3.08 7.14
C PRO A 224 17.95 2.10 8.17
N LEU A 225 18.72 1.09 8.61
CA LEU A 225 18.26 0.16 9.66
C LEU A 225 18.01 0.89 10.97
N ALA A 226 18.95 1.79 11.36
CA ALA A 226 18.79 2.59 12.57
C ALA A 226 17.59 3.56 12.45
N GLY A 227 17.47 4.21 11.29
CA GLY A 227 16.32 5.08 11.01
C GLY A 227 15.01 4.33 11.08
N GLY A 228 14.93 3.15 10.45
CA GLY A 228 13.75 2.29 10.49
C GLY A 228 13.38 1.91 11.92
N ALA A 229 14.38 1.52 12.71
CA ALA A 229 14.17 1.20 14.14
C ALA A 229 13.64 2.43 14.91
N ILE A 230 14.22 3.61 14.66
CA ILE A 230 13.75 4.85 15.30
C ILE A 230 12.29 5.13 14.91
N GLY A 231 11.94 5.04 13.61
CA GLY A 231 10.56 5.22 13.16
C GLY A 231 9.60 4.23 13.83
N GLY A 232 10.03 2.97 13.94
CA GLY A 232 9.28 1.92 14.65
C GLY A 232 9.09 2.22 16.14
N LEU A 233 10.12 2.76 16.82
CA LEU A 233 10.04 3.13 18.24
C LEU A 233 9.16 4.37 18.46
N VAL A 234 9.22 5.33 17.56
CA VAL A 234 8.43 6.57 17.65
C VAL A 234 6.95 6.31 17.38
N TYR A 235 6.64 5.32 16.53
CA TYR A 235 5.26 5.03 16.13
C TYR A 235 4.34 4.80 17.34
N PRO A 236 4.62 3.87 18.27
CA PRO A 236 3.72 3.67 19.41
C PRO A 236 3.69 4.86 20.39
N LEU A 237 4.74 5.68 20.41
CA LEU A 237 4.74 6.89 21.26
C LEU A 237 3.76 7.95 20.73
N LEU A 238 3.62 8.07 19.41
CA LEU A 238 2.71 9.05 18.79
C LEU A 238 1.29 8.51 18.65
N PHE A 239 1.16 7.25 18.23
CA PHE A 239 -0.15 6.67 17.93
C PHE A 239 -0.73 5.87 19.10
N GLY A 240 0.09 5.48 20.07
CA GLY A 240 -0.33 4.68 21.23
C GLY A 240 -0.57 3.23 20.86
N HIS A 241 -1.08 2.48 21.84
CA HIS A 241 -1.49 1.09 21.66
C HIS A 241 -3.02 0.93 21.75
N ALA A 242 -3.76 2.04 21.70
CA ALA A 242 -5.20 2.01 21.84
C ALA A 242 -5.86 1.32 20.62
N THR A 243 -6.84 0.50 20.90
CA THR A 243 -7.63 -0.19 19.90
C THR A 243 -8.84 0.64 19.45
N GLU A 244 -9.09 1.77 20.09
CA GLU A 244 -10.23 2.64 19.78
C GLU A 244 -9.77 3.97 19.19
N PRO A 245 -10.54 4.54 18.24
CA PRO A 245 -10.23 5.85 17.68
C PRO A 245 -10.18 6.93 18.75
N VAL A 246 -9.26 7.86 18.58
CA VAL A 246 -9.11 8.98 19.53
C VAL A 246 -10.33 9.92 19.36
N PRO A 247 -11.09 10.20 20.44
CA PRO A 247 -12.20 11.13 20.34
C PRO A 247 -11.75 12.50 19.82
N GLY A 248 -12.47 13.01 18.84
CA GLY A 248 -12.17 14.30 18.23
C GLY A 248 -11.12 14.27 17.13
N SER A 249 -10.68 13.11 16.70
CA SER A 249 -9.68 13.00 15.62
C SER A 249 -10.24 13.30 14.21
N GLY A 250 -11.46 13.77 14.12
CA GLY A 250 -12.06 14.27 12.89
C GLY A 250 -12.86 13.28 12.05
N UNK A 251 -12.88 12.34 12.55
CA UNK A 251 -13.43 11.37 11.77
C UNK A 251 -14.76 10.91 12.20
N UNK A 252 -15.17 11.28 12.33
CA UNK A 252 -16.30 10.70 12.68
C UNK A 252 -17.29 10.77 11.64
N UNK A 253 -16.81 10.93 10.95
CA UNK A 253 -17.63 10.89 9.97
C UNK A 253 -18.04 9.53 9.67
N UNK A 254 -18.37 9.18 10.37
CA UNK A 254 -18.84 8.15 10.06
C UNK A 254 -19.38 8.26 8.85
N VAL A 255 -18.82 7.86 8.00
CA VAL A 255 -19.42 7.63 6.70
C VAL A 255 -20.37 6.45 6.88
N PRO A 256 -21.65 6.64 6.69
CA PRO A 256 -22.57 5.53 6.89
C PRO A 256 -22.23 4.38 5.96
N GLY A 257 -22.03 3.20 6.52
CA GLY A 257 -21.69 2.02 5.74
C GLY A 257 -20.24 1.53 5.85
N TYR A 258 -19.35 2.34 6.44
CA TYR A 258 -18.02 1.85 6.77
C TYR A 258 -17.98 1.48 8.25
N GLY A 259 -18.01 0.20 8.52
CA GLY A 259 -17.66 -0.31 9.86
C GLY A 259 -16.22 0.10 10.19
N ALA A 260 -15.88 0.04 11.48
CA ALA A 260 -14.49 0.27 11.88
C ALA A 260 -13.57 -0.55 10.98
N PRO A 261 -12.64 0.06 10.28
CA PRO A 261 -11.82 -0.71 9.34
C PRO A 261 -10.93 -1.66 10.11
N ASP A 262 -11.18 -2.93 9.94
CA ASP A 262 -10.19 -3.94 10.22
C ASP A 262 -8.97 -3.63 9.35
N SER A 263 -7.87 -4.25 9.62
CA SER A 263 -6.61 -3.99 8.92
C SER A 263 -6.79 -3.89 7.39
N PHE A 264 -5.93 -3.15 6.72
CA PHE A 264 -5.91 -3.01 5.27
C PHE A 264 -6.12 -4.37 4.56
N GLN A 265 -5.54 -5.43 5.12
CA GLN A 265 -5.71 -6.78 4.58
C GLN A 265 -7.15 -7.30 4.73
N GLN A 266 -7.83 -6.98 5.84
CA GLN A 266 -9.21 -7.40 6.04
C GLN A 266 -10.18 -6.65 5.13
N GLN A 267 -9.92 -5.37 4.89
CA GLN A 267 -10.79 -4.56 4.03
C GLN A 267 -10.78 -5.06 2.57
N TRP A 268 -9.60 -5.42 2.04
CA TRP A 268 -9.49 -6.00 0.70
C TRP A 268 -10.14 -7.38 0.59
N ASN A 269 -10.21 -8.11 1.71
CA ASN A 269 -10.83 -9.44 1.71
C ASN A 269 -12.34 -9.39 1.97
N GLN A 270 -12.87 -8.28 2.46
CA GLN A 270 -14.31 -8.17 2.76
C GLN A 270 -15.15 -7.90 1.51
N ASP A 271 -14.60 -7.27 0.49
CA ASP A 271 -15.35 -6.99 -0.74
C ASP A 271 -15.75 -8.27 -1.50
N ASP A 272 -15.03 -9.40 -1.25
CA ASP A 272 -15.40 -10.69 -1.82
C ASP A 272 -16.50 -11.42 -1.00
N ALA A 273 -16.85 -10.91 0.18
CA ALA A 273 -17.82 -11.58 1.05
C ALA A 273 -19.25 -11.04 0.92
N THR A 274 -19.46 -10.00 0.12
CA THR A 274 -20.82 -9.61 -0.24
C THR A 274 -21.33 -10.60 -1.27
N THR A 275 -21.77 -11.75 -0.77
CA THR A 275 -22.60 -12.67 -1.54
C THR A 275 -23.85 -11.89 -1.93
N ILE A 276 -23.94 -11.53 -3.18
CA ILE A 276 -25.21 -11.13 -3.75
C ILE A 276 -26.10 -12.38 -3.67
N THR A 277 -26.88 -12.49 -2.62
CA THR A 277 -27.99 -13.45 -2.62
C THR A 277 -29.03 -12.90 -3.58
N PRO A 278 -29.22 -13.52 -4.74
CA PRO A 278 -30.33 -13.11 -5.57
C PRO A 278 -31.63 -13.33 -4.78
N PRO A 279 -32.60 -12.44 -4.89
CA PRO A 279 -33.86 -12.66 -4.20
C PRO A 279 -34.48 -13.98 -4.67
N LEU A 280 -34.75 -14.84 -3.74
CA LEU A 280 -35.47 -16.08 -4.00
C LEU A 280 -36.86 -15.72 -4.55
N ASN A 281 -37.02 -15.92 -5.81
CA ASN A 281 -38.31 -15.82 -6.46
C ASN A 281 -39.10 -17.09 -6.13
N THR A 282 -39.82 -17.07 -5.01
CA THR A 282 -40.76 -18.14 -4.71
C THR A 282 -42.09 -17.85 -5.33
N SER A 283 -42.23 -18.12 -6.63
CA SER A 283 -43.56 -18.31 -7.23
C SER A 283 -43.79 -19.82 -7.31
N ALA A 284 -44.24 -20.40 -6.23
CA ALA A 284 -44.89 -21.71 -6.28
C ALA A 284 -46.41 -21.46 -6.14
N VAL A 285 -47.05 -21.69 -7.22
CA VAL A 285 -48.54 -21.78 -7.28
C VAL A 285 -48.95 -23.03 -6.48
N ASP A 286 -49.77 -22.85 -5.49
CA ASP A 286 -50.59 -23.99 -5.03
C ASP A 286 -52.01 -23.50 -4.83
N GLU A 287 -52.89 -24.09 -5.64
CA GLU A 287 -54.34 -24.03 -5.58
C GLU A 287 -54.80 -25.03 -4.53
N THR A 288 -55.55 -24.58 -3.54
CA THR A 288 -56.79 -25.25 -3.12
C THR A 288 -57.45 -24.55 -1.93
N THR A 289 -58.65 -24.16 -2.20
CA THR A 289 -59.89 -24.04 -1.38
C THR A 289 -59.80 -24.26 0.15
N HIS A 290 -60.30 -23.36 0.96
CA HIS A 290 -61.56 -23.38 1.73
C HIS A 290 -61.64 -22.25 2.78
N ARG A 291 -62.60 -21.42 2.62
CA ARG A 291 -63.70 -20.94 3.49
C ARG A 291 -63.47 -20.89 5.01
N GLY A 292 -63.66 -19.71 5.58
CA GLY A 292 -63.97 -19.60 7.02
C GLY A 292 -63.65 -18.25 7.65
N THR A 293 -64.59 -17.40 7.66
CA THR A 293 -65.04 -16.37 8.63
C THR A 293 -64.14 -15.92 9.77
N GLY A 294 -63.99 -14.60 9.92
CA GLY A 294 -63.86 -13.98 11.26
C GLY A 294 -62.93 -12.80 11.38
N SER A 295 -63.43 -11.63 11.21
CA SER A 295 -63.38 -10.42 12.05
C SER A 295 -62.07 -9.94 12.67
N THR A 296 -61.71 -8.79 12.30
CA THR A 296 -61.48 -7.48 12.96
C THR A 296 -60.09 -7.00 13.24
N THR A 297 -59.89 -5.79 12.75
CA THR A 297 -59.14 -4.62 13.19
C THR A 297 -57.61 -4.74 13.08
N GLY A 298 -57.02 -3.99 12.23
CA GLY A 298 -56.77 -2.64 12.20
C GLY A 298 -55.37 -2.33 11.76
N SER A 299 -55.24 -1.41 10.95
CA SER A 299 -54.10 -0.53 10.66
C SER A 299 -53.37 -0.76 9.33
N THR A 300 -53.70 0.13 8.51
CA THR A 300 -53.28 0.45 7.18
C THR A 300 -51.81 0.83 7.01
N ALA A 301 -51.14 0.27 6.04
CA ALA A 301 -50.19 1.01 5.23
C ALA A 301 -50.24 0.41 3.82
N GLY A 302 -51.01 1.07 2.96
CA GLY A 302 -51.13 0.68 1.58
C GLY A 302 -49.93 1.13 0.75
N SER A 303 -49.40 0.22 -0.01
CA SER A 303 -48.47 0.57 -1.07
C SER A 303 -49.09 0.10 -2.38
N THR A 304 -49.69 1.02 -3.06
CA THR A 304 -50.06 0.85 -4.46
C THR A 304 -49.08 1.67 -5.28
N ALA A 305 -48.24 1.06 -6.05
CA ALA A 305 -47.53 1.78 -7.08
C ALA A 305 -47.34 0.90 -8.30
N GLY A 306 -48.28 1.02 -9.23
CA GLY A 306 -47.95 0.74 -10.61
C GLY A 306 -47.46 2.05 -11.22
N SER A 307 -46.22 2.13 -11.56
CA SER A 307 -45.68 3.28 -12.26
C SER A 307 -44.96 2.80 -13.53
N THR A 308 -45.47 3.24 -14.64
CA THR A 308 -44.77 3.22 -15.91
C THR A 308 -43.70 4.28 -15.84
N ALA A 309 -42.43 3.84 -15.64
CA ALA A 309 -41.32 4.74 -15.55
C ALA A 309 -40.97 5.33 -16.93
N ASP A 310 -40.91 6.64 -16.99
CA ASP A 310 -40.36 7.39 -18.11
C ASP A 310 -38.82 7.18 -18.10
N PRO A 311 -38.22 6.74 -19.21
CA PRO A 311 -36.77 6.46 -19.22
C PRO A 311 -35.87 7.68 -19.00
N GLY A 312 -36.41 8.88 -18.92
CA GLY A 312 -35.64 10.11 -18.70
C GLY A 312 -35.78 10.73 -17.33
N ALA A 313 -36.56 10.15 -16.43
CA ALA A 313 -36.78 10.76 -15.11
C ALA A 313 -35.67 10.41 -14.14
N GLN A 314 -35.07 11.43 -13.54
CA GLN A 314 -34.04 11.22 -12.49
C GLN A 314 -34.73 10.61 -11.25
N PRO A 315 -34.03 9.67 -10.58
CA PRO A 315 -34.62 9.00 -9.41
C PRO A 315 -34.88 9.99 -8.26
N ARG A 316 -36.02 9.88 -7.62
CA ARG A 316 -36.34 10.69 -6.43
C ARG A 316 -35.49 10.18 -5.27
N ILE A 317 -34.61 11.04 -4.76
CA ILE A 317 -33.82 10.75 -3.57
C ILE A 317 -34.52 11.42 -2.38
N ILE A 318 -34.97 10.59 -1.43
CA ILE A 318 -35.65 11.07 -0.21
C ILE A 318 -34.83 10.57 1.00
N GLN A 319 -34.52 11.48 1.90
CA GLN A 319 -33.80 11.16 3.13
C GLN A 319 -34.30 12.04 4.28
N ASP A 320 -34.73 11.40 5.35
CA ASP A 320 -35.14 12.06 6.63
C ASP A 320 -36.16 13.18 6.46
N GLY A 321 -37.15 12.96 5.57
CA GLY A 321 -38.22 13.96 5.31
C GLY A 321 -37.82 15.07 4.35
N TRP A 322 -36.64 14.92 3.69
CA TRP A 322 -36.17 15.85 2.66
C TRP A 322 -36.06 15.14 1.31
N GLU A 323 -36.30 15.88 0.23
CA GLU A 323 -36.15 15.40 -1.15
C GLU A 323 -35.06 16.21 -1.86
N TRP A 324 -34.20 15.53 -2.62
CA TRP A 324 -33.16 16.20 -3.41
C TRP A 324 -33.74 16.85 -4.67
N ASP A 325 -33.59 18.16 -4.79
CA ASP A 325 -34.02 18.92 -5.98
C ASP A 325 -32.82 19.04 -6.93
N TYR A 326 -32.85 18.29 -8.02
CA TYR A 326 -31.78 18.24 -9.01
C TYR A 326 -31.62 19.57 -9.76
N ALA A 327 -32.71 20.35 -9.92
CA ALA A 327 -32.63 21.62 -10.64
C ALA A 327 -31.99 22.71 -9.79
N ALA A 328 -32.28 22.71 -8.48
CA ALA A 328 -31.76 23.71 -7.55
C ALA A 328 -30.47 23.24 -6.86
N GLN A 329 -30.07 21.96 -7.03
CA GLN A 329 -28.90 21.33 -6.40
C GLN A 329 -28.92 21.49 -4.86
N GLN A 330 -30.10 21.27 -4.25
CA GLN A 330 -30.23 21.40 -2.80
C GLN A 330 -31.37 20.50 -2.27
N TRP A 331 -31.35 20.25 -0.98
CA TRP A 331 -32.39 19.52 -0.29
C TRP A 331 -33.59 20.46 -0.02
N LYS A 332 -34.81 20.00 -0.29
CA LYS A 332 -36.05 20.70 0.07
C LYS A 332 -36.93 19.83 0.96
N PRO A 333 -37.68 20.38 1.91
CA PRO A 333 -38.56 19.59 2.75
C PRO A 333 -39.64 18.92 1.91
N LEU A 334 -39.95 17.66 2.23
CA LEU A 334 -41.14 17.00 1.65
C LEU A 334 -42.39 17.73 2.09
N GLN A 335 -43.23 18.13 1.13
CA GLN A 335 -44.51 18.74 1.40
C GLN A 335 -45.59 17.70 1.62
#